data_77726e9ebef9afcc5bd2f110d7536948
#
_entry.id   77726e9ebef9afcc5bd2f110d7536948
#
_cell.length_a   1.000
_cell.length_b   1.000
_cell.length_c   1.000
_cell.angle_alpha   90.00
_cell.angle_beta   90.00
_cell.angle_gamma   90.00
#
_symmetry.space_group_name_H-M   'P 1'
#
loop_
_entity.id
_entity.type
_entity.pdbx_description
1 polymer ?
#
loop_
_entity_poly.entity_id
_entity_poly.type
_entity_poly.pdbx_seq_one_letter_code
_entity_poly.pdbx_strand_id
1 'polypeptide(L)'
;SPMETNLVMALCLSRMIGGYGLDLPELNACIEVRTKGLVQRERFECDLYWRKRHVAVEYDSGEHHSGNAAETRDSARRSALISQGGTVGSITPDQFFDARKFDESARAVAKLTGKRLPPNDASWMMKRYRLRKELLQDMRQGKPA
;
A
#
# COMPACT_ATOMS: atom_id res chain seq x y z
N SER A 1 -10.40 4.69 3.49
CA SER A 1 -10.87 5.44 2.32
C SER A 1 -11.20 4.48 1.17
N PRO A 2 -12.04 4.90 0.23
CA PRO A 2 -12.35 4.06 -0.94
C PRO A 2 -11.13 3.63 -1.74
N MET A 3 -10.10 4.48 -1.81
CA MET A 3 -8.86 4.17 -2.53
C MET A 3 -8.06 3.07 -1.84
N GLU A 4 -7.98 3.10 -0.54
CA GLU A 4 -7.30 2.06 0.23
C GLU A 4 -8.00 0.71 0.05
N THR A 5 -9.33 0.70 0.06
CA THR A 5 -10.12 -0.50 -0.21
C THR A 5 -9.86 -1.05 -1.61
N ASN A 6 -9.88 -0.19 -2.62
CA ASN A 6 -9.58 -0.59 -3.99
C ASN A 6 -8.16 -1.12 -4.15
N LEU A 7 -7.21 -0.50 -3.47
CA LEU A 7 -5.82 -0.93 -3.46
C LEU A 7 -5.70 -2.34 -2.86
N VAL A 8 -6.34 -2.59 -1.72
CA VAL A 8 -6.35 -3.92 -1.09
C VAL A 8 -6.97 -4.96 -2.01
N MET A 9 -8.10 -4.64 -2.63
CA MET A 9 -8.76 -5.56 -3.57
C MET A 9 -7.86 -5.88 -4.76
N ALA A 10 -7.23 -4.88 -5.35
CA ALA A 10 -6.32 -5.08 -6.48
C ALA A 10 -5.11 -5.95 -6.10
N LEU A 11 -4.56 -5.77 -4.90
CA LEU A 11 -3.41 -6.54 -4.42
C LEU A 11 -3.77 -7.95 -3.94
N CYS A 12 -4.89 -8.11 -3.27
CA CYS A 12 -5.17 -9.31 -2.46
C CYS A 12 -6.24 -10.24 -3.05
N LEU A 13 -7.10 -9.77 -3.95
CA LEU A 13 -8.03 -10.66 -4.62
C LEU A 13 -7.28 -11.73 -5.41
N SER A 14 -7.92 -12.91 -5.54
CA SER A 14 -7.34 -14.04 -6.27
C SER A 14 -6.94 -13.67 -7.69
N ARG A 15 -5.86 -14.27 -8.18
CA ARG A 15 -5.45 -14.13 -9.58
C ARG A 15 -6.52 -14.62 -10.57
N MET A 16 -7.37 -15.54 -10.15
CA MET A 16 -8.47 -16.04 -10.96
C MET A 16 -9.48 -14.94 -11.32
N ILE A 17 -9.59 -13.92 -10.49
CA ILE A 17 -10.50 -12.78 -10.72
C ILE A 17 -9.74 -11.48 -11.02
N GLY A 18 -8.41 -11.54 -11.13
CA GLY A 18 -7.60 -10.43 -11.59
C GLY A 18 -6.81 -9.71 -10.50
N GLY A 19 -6.81 -10.19 -9.27
CA GLY A 19 -5.93 -9.68 -8.23
C GLY A 19 -4.52 -10.26 -8.32
N TYR A 20 -3.66 -9.84 -7.42
CA TYR A 20 -2.31 -10.39 -7.29
C TYR A 20 -2.23 -11.52 -6.27
N GLY A 21 -3.29 -11.76 -5.54
CA GLY A 21 -3.37 -12.87 -4.58
C GLY A 21 -2.46 -12.73 -3.37
N LEU A 22 -2.07 -11.50 -3.01
CA LEU A 22 -1.28 -11.28 -1.81
C LEU A 22 -2.09 -11.60 -0.55
N ASP A 23 -1.40 -11.94 0.53
CA ASP A 23 -2.05 -12.11 1.83
C ASP A 23 -2.70 -10.79 2.27
N LEU A 24 -3.81 -10.89 3.00
CA LEU A 24 -4.50 -9.70 3.48
C LEU A 24 -3.67 -8.97 4.52
N PRO A 25 -3.44 -7.66 4.34
CA PRO A 25 -2.81 -6.84 5.37
C PRO A 25 -3.81 -6.46 6.46
N GLU A 26 -3.29 -5.99 7.57
CA GLU A 26 -4.08 -5.20 8.51
C GLU A 26 -4.31 -3.82 7.92
N LEU A 27 -5.55 -3.33 7.99
CA LEU A 27 -5.92 -2.01 7.47
C LEU A 27 -5.88 -0.98 8.59
N ASN A 28 -5.43 0.23 8.26
CA ASN A 28 -5.33 1.33 9.21
C ASN A 28 -4.62 0.88 10.49
N ALA A 29 -3.51 0.19 10.31
CA ALA A 29 -2.76 -0.39 11.41
C ALA A 29 -2.05 0.68 12.21
N CYS A 30 -2.09 0.53 13.52
CA CYS A 30 -1.34 1.36 14.44
C CYS A 30 -0.17 0.55 15.01
N ILE A 31 1.04 0.94 14.68
CA ILE A 31 2.26 0.23 15.06
C ILE A 31 3.00 1.05 16.09
N GLU A 32 3.37 0.42 17.20
CA GLU A 32 4.24 1.06 18.19
C GLU A 32 5.68 1.06 17.70
N VAL A 33 6.28 2.24 17.65
CA VAL A 33 7.69 2.41 17.29
C VAL A 33 8.44 3.07 18.44
N ARG A 34 9.71 2.65 18.64
CA ARG A 34 10.59 3.25 19.63
C ARG A 34 11.59 4.13 18.90
N THR A 35 11.58 5.41 19.22
CA THR A 35 12.62 6.34 18.75
C THR A 35 13.81 6.31 19.72
N LYS A 36 15.04 6.31 19.17
CA LYS A 36 16.25 6.36 19.98
C LYS A 36 16.27 7.62 20.86
N GLY A 37 16.48 7.42 22.16
CA GLY A 37 16.65 8.51 23.12
C GLY A 37 15.37 9.08 23.71
N LEU A 38 14.21 8.59 23.33
CA LEU A 38 12.93 8.95 23.93
C LEU A 38 12.34 7.77 24.68
N VAL A 39 11.99 7.99 25.93
CA VAL A 39 11.30 7.00 26.77
C VAL A 39 9.86 6.77 26.29
N GLN A 40 9.38 7.58 25.34
CA GLN A 40 8.03 7.54 24.83
C GLN A 40 7.94 6.64 23.61
N ARG A 41 6.98 5.69 23.67
CA ARG A 41 6.55 4.91 22.52
C ARG A 41 5.73 5.79 21.60
N GLU A 42 6.16 5.94 20.37
CA GLU A 42 5.37 6.63 19.35
C GLU A 42 4.56 5.64 18.55
N ARG A 43 3.44 6.10 18.02
CA ARG A 43 2.56 5.31 17.17
C ARG A 43 2.77 5.72 15.72
N PHE A 44 2.97 4.73 14.86
CA PHE A 44 2.98 4.89 13.42
C PHE A 44 1.69 4.31 12.87
N GLU A 45 0.89 5.15 12.21
CA GLU A 45 -0.31 4.70 11.52
C GLU A 45 0.01 4.50 10.05
N CYS A 46 -0.41 3.37 9.50
CA CYS A 46 -0.25 3.07 8.07
C CYS A 46 -1.51 2.44 7.51
N ASP A 47 -1.71 2.63 6.21
CA ASP A 47 -2.92 2.16 5.54
C ASP A 47 -2.97 0.64 5.44
N LEU A 48 -1.87 0.00 5.06
CA LEU A 48 -1.73 -1.45 4.93
C LEU A 48 -0.49 -1.92 5.67
N TYR A 49 -0.65 -2.97 6.48
CA TYR A 49 0.48 -3.53 7.23
C TYR A 49 0.45 -5.06 7.21
N TRP A 50 1.54 -5.64 6.68
CA TRP A 50 1.79 -7.08 6.75
C TRP A 50 2.70 -7.38 7.94
N ARG A 51 2.09 -7.71 9.07
CA ARG A 51 2.77 -7.84 10.36
C ARG A 51 3.90 -8.88 10.36
N LYS A 52 3.67 -10.03 9.73
CA LYS A 52 4.67 -11.12 9.69
C LYS A 52 5.97 -10.72 9.01
N ARG A 53 5.92 -9.77 8.11
CA ARG A 53 7.07 -9.30 7.33
C ARG A 53 7.51 -7.90 7.71
N HIS A 54 6.81 -7.27 8.65
CA HIS A 54 7.05 -5.88 9.05
C HIS A 54 7.05 -4.92 7.85
N VAL A 55 6.10 -5.09 6.94
CA VAL A 55 5.96 -4.26 5.75
C VAL A 55 4.74 -3.37 5.88
N ALA A 56 4.97 -2.07 5.84
CA ALA A 56 3.93 -1.04 5.82
C ALA A 56 3.86 -0.44 4.41
N VAL A 57 2.65 -0.28 3.90
CA VAL A 57 2.41 0.43 2.63
C VAL A 57 1.35 1.49 2.86
N GLU A 58 1.63 2.68 2.38
CA GLU A 58 0.73 3.82 2.45
C GLU A 58 0.24 4.19 1.06
N TYR A 59 -1.01 4.61 0.97
CA TYR A 59 -1.52 5.26 -0.23
C TYR A 59 -1.23 6.76 -0.12
N ASP A 60 -0.30 7.23 -0.92
CA ASP A 60 0.14 8.62 -0.90
C ASP A 60 -0.62 9.43 -1.94
N SER A 61 -1.67 10.13 -1.50
CA SER A 61 -2.49 10.97 -2.37
C SER A 61 -1.81 12.29 -2.78
N GLY A 62 -0.65 12.58 -2.25
CA GLY A 62 0.03 13.86 -2.47
C GLY A 62 -0.53 15.02 -1.64
N GLU A 63 -1.58 14.78 -0.88
CA GLU A 63 -2.13 15.75 0.07
C GLU A 63 -1.30 15.76 1.35
N HIS A 64 -0.09 16.28 1.25
CA HIS A 64 0.68 16.58 2.43
C HIS A 64 0.19 17.87 3.03
N HIS A 65 -0.38 17.79 4.22
CA HIS A 65 -0.60 18.98 5.03
C HIS A 65 0.76 19.56 5.36
N SER A 66 1.12 20.63 4.67
CA SER A 66 2.37 21.32 4.78
C SER A 66 2.54 21.96 6.15
N GLY A 67 3.10 21.21 7.08
CA GLY A 67 3.64 21.72 8.31
C GLY A 67 4.98 21.04 8.53
N ASN A 68 6.08 21.77 8.49
CA ASN A 68 7.41 21.24 8.67
C ASN A 68 7.56 20.34 9.91
N ALA A 69 6.80 20.63 10.97
CA ALA A 69 6.78 19.84 12.19
C ALA A 69 6.12 18.46 12.00
N ALA A 70 5.00 18.41 11.25
CA ALA A 70 4.29 17.16 10.97
C ALA A 70 5.11 16.24 10.06
N GLU A 71 5.70 16.80 9.00
CA GLU A 71 6.57 16.05 8.07
C GLU A 71 7.80 15.50 8.79
N THR A 72 8.40 16.27 9.68
CA THR A 72 9.55 15.84 10.47
C THR A 72 9.17 14.68 11.40
N ARG A 73 8.03 14.73 12.04
CA ARG A 73 7.54 13.64 12.89
C ARG A 73 7.27 12.37 12.09
N ASP A 74 6.63 12.46 10.93
CA ASP A 74 6.35 11.33 10.06
C ASP A 74 7.64 10.69 9.55
N SER A 75 8.60 11.51 9.16
CA SER A 75 9.92 11.05 8.75
C SER A 75 10.63 10.30 9.89
N ALA A 76 10.58 10.83 11.10
CA ALA A 76 11.17 10.20 12.28
C ALA A 76 10.52 8.86 12.62
N ARG A 77 9.18 8.77 12.52
CA ARG A 77 8.42 7.54 12.75
C ARG A 77 8.73 6.46 11.73
N ARG A 78 8.83 6.84 10.45
CA ARG A 78 9.23 5.93 9.36
C ARG A 78 10.65 5.40 9.60
N SER A 79 11.57 6.27 9.92
CA SER A 79 12.94 5.89 10.24
C SER A 79 13.02 4.96 11.45
N ALA A 80 12.20 5.19 12.47
CA ALA A 80 12.11 4.32 13.63
C ALA A 80 11.60 2.92 13.26
N LEU A 81 10.57 2.83 12.41
CA LEU A 81 10.07 1.54 11.93
C LEU A 81 11.14 0.79 11.13
N ILE A 82 11.83 1.49 10.24
CA ILE A 82 12.91 0.92 9.43
C ILE A 82 14.06 0.43 10.34
N SER A 83 14.41 1.19 11.36
CA SER A 83 15.47 0.79 12.30
C SER A 83 15.12 -0.45 13.13
N GLN A 84 13.84 -0.77 13.26
CA GLN A 84 13.32 -1.96 13.92
C GLN A 84 13.13 -3.16 12.96
N GLY A 85 13.67 -3.07 11.75
CA GLY A 85 13.60 -4.13 10.76
C GLY A 85 12.37 -4.06 9.85
N GLY A 86 11.58 -3.00 9.94
CA GLY A 86 10.42 -2.79 9.09
C GLY A 86 10.79 -2.16 7.76
N THR A 87 9.88 -2.26 6.81
CA THR A 87 9.97 -1.60 5.50
C THR A 87 8.73 -0.74 5.30
N VAL A 88 8.92 0.47 4.83
CA VAL A 88 7.83 1.40 4.51
C VAL A 88 7.89 1.72 3.02
N GLY A 89 6.80 1.43 2.32
CA GLY A 89 6.60 1.80 0.93
C GLY A 89 5.39 2.68 0.77
N SER A 90 5.25 3.31 -0.38
CA SER A 90 4.07 4.07 -0.74
C SER A 90 3.65 3.79 -2.17
N ILE A 91 2.34 3.89 -2.41
CA ILE A 91 1.76 3.80 -3.75
C ILE A 91 1.02 5.10 -4.00
N THR A 92 1.43 5.81 -5.04
CA THR A 92 0.82 7.08 -5.44
C THR A 92 -0.36 6.85 -6.38
N PRO A 93 -1.26 7.83 -6.56
CA PRO A 93 -2.31 7.76 -7.57
C PRO A 93 -1.77 7.45 -8.96
N ASP A 94 -0.68 8.07 -9.37
CA ASP A 94 -0.06 7.82 -10.67
C ASP A 94 0.34 6.35 -10.83
N GLN A 95 0.94 5.76 -9.81
CA GLN A 95 1.29 4.35 -9.81
C GLN A 95 0.05 3.43 -9.78
N PHE A 96 -0.99 3.83 -9.07
CA PHE A 96 -2.21 3.02 -8.96
C PHE A 96 -3.05 3.05 -10.25
N PHE A 97 -3.18 4.22 -10.88
CA PHE A 97 -4.02 4.39 -12.07
C PHE A 97 -3.36 3.92 -13.36
N ASP A 98 -2.05 3.78 -13.41
CA ASP A 98 -1.32 3.23 -14.54
C ASP A 98 -1.10 1.73 -14.35
N ALA A 99 -1.61 0.92 -15.27
CA ALA A 99 -1.57 -0.54 -15.13
C ALA A 99 -0.14 -1.10 -15.08
N ARG A 100 0.78 -0.53 -15.83
CA ARG A 100 2.19 -0.95 -15.86
C ARG A 100 2.91 -0.57 -14.58
N LYS A 101 2.75 0.68 -14.13
CA LYS A 101 3.34 1.16 -12.88
C LYS A 101 2.77 0.40 -11.69
N PHE A 102 1.47 0.10 -11.71
CA PHE A 102 0.87 -0.70 -10.66
C PHE A 102 1.41 -2.13 -10.62
N ASP A 103 1.64 -2.75 -11.78
CA ASP A 103 2.25 -4.09 -11.82
C ASP A 103 3.64 -4.07 -11.18
N GLU A 104 4.45 -3.07 -11.45
CA GLU A 104 5.77 -2.90 -10.82
C GLU A 104 5.64 -2.74 -9.30
N SER A 105 4.73 -1.90 -8.85
CA SER A 105 4.48 -1.68 -7.41
C SER A 105 3.96 -2.93 -6.71
N ALA A 106 3.01 -3.63 -7.30
CA ALA A 106 2.45 -4.86 -6.75
C ALA A 106 3.52 -5.96 -6.64
N ARG A 107 4.38 -6.09 -7.63
CA ARG A 107 5.48 -7.05 -7.61
C ARG A 107 6.52 -6.72 -6.54
N ALA A 108 6.79 -5.43 -6.33
CA ALA A 108 7.67 -4.99 -5.25
C ALA A 108 7.09 -5.34 -3.87
N VAL A 109 5.79 -5.07 -3.66
CA VAL A 109 5.10 -5.43 -2.40
C VAL A 109 5.08 -6.95 -2.23
N ALA A 110 4.80 -7.71 -3.28
CA ALA A 110 4.82 -9.17 -3.24
C ALA A 110 6.18 -9.70 -2.78
N LYS A 111 7.26 -9.16 -3.33
CA LYS A 111 8.62 -9.53 -2.95
C LYS A 111 8.90 -9.24 -1.47
N LEU A 112 8.50 -8.07 -1.00
CA LEU A 112 8.69 -7.67 0.41
C LEU A 112 7.88 -8.56 1.36
N THR A 113 6.70 -8.98 0.94
CA THR A 113 5.80 -9.84 1.75
C THR A 113 6.04 -11.34 1.56
N GLY A 114 7.03 -11.71 0.75
CA GLY A 114 7.43 -13.10 0.54
C GLY A 114 6.53 -13.89 -0.41
N LYS A 115 5.74 -13.21 -1.22
CA LYS A 115 4.86 -13.84 -2.22
C LYS A 115 5.55 -13.96 -3.56
N ARG A 116 5.63 -15.17 -4.09
CA ARG A 116 6.07 -15.40 -5.46
C ARG A 116 4.93 -15.19 -6.44
N LEU A 117 5.14 -14.33 -7.41
CA LEU A 117 4.20 -14.08 -8.49
C LEU A 117 4.72 -14.73 -9.79
N PRO A 118 3.82 -15.32 -10.60
CA PRO A 118 4.21 -15.81 -11.90
C PRO A 118 4.50 -14.65 -12.87
N PRO A 119 5.19 -14.91 -13.98
CA PRO A 119 5.27 -13.94 -15.05
C PRO A 119 3.90 -13.57 -15.58
N ASN A 120 3.79 -12.39 -16.17
CA ASN A 120 2.56 -11.97 -16.81
C ASN A 120 2.24 -12.87 -18.00
N ASP A 121 1.00 -13.34 -18.08
CA ASP A 121 0.44 -13.95 -19.26
C ASP A 121 -0.82 -13.18 -19.73
N ALA A 122 -1.23 -13.43 -20.96
CA ALA A 122 -2.34 -12.70 -21.57
C ALA A 122 -3.66 -12.88 -20.80
N SER A 123 -3.92 -14.07 -20.29
CA SER A 123 -5.13 -14.36 -19.52
C SER A 123 -5.20 -13.58 -18.21
N TRP A 124 -4.13 -13.60 -17.44
CA TRP A 124 -4.06 -12.85 -16.18
C TRP A 124 -4.09 -11.33 -16.41
N MET A 125 -3.38 -10.84 -17.41
CA MET A 125 -3.40 -9.43 -17.78
C MET A 125 -4.81 -8.96 -18.15
N MET A 126 -5.58 -9.76 -18.86
CA MET A 126 -6.97 -9.46 -19.21
C MET A 126 -7.87 -9.43 -17.97
N LYS A 127 -7.71 -10.39 -17.07
CA LYS A 127 -8.45 -10.42 -15.80
C LYS A 127 -8.15 -9.21 -14.94
N ARG A 128 -6.87 -8.80 -14.85
CA ARG A 128 -6.46 -7.59 -14.14
C ARG A 128 -7.09 -6.34 -14.75
N TYR A 129 -7.12 -6.25 -16.05
CA TYR A 129 -7.75 -5.14 -16.76
C TYR A 129 -9.24 -5.03 -16.40
N ARG A 130 -9.96 -6.14 -16.42
CA ARG A 130 -11.37 -6.18 -16.07
C ARG A 130 -11.63 -5.79 -14.62
N LEU A 131 -10.88 -6.37 -13.70
CA LEU A 131 -10.99 -6.04 -12.28
C LEU A 131 -10.71 -4.56 -12.03
N ARG A 132 -9.65 -4.06 -12.61
CA ARG A 132 -9.24 -2.67 -12.49
C ARG A 132 -10.33 -1.74 -13.01
N LYS A 133 -10.92 -2.06 -14.14
CA LYS A 133 -12.00 -1.29 -14.71
C LYS A 133 -13.20 -1.20 -13.76
N GLU A 134 -13.57 -2.29 -13.12
CA GLU A 134 -14.65 -2.32 -12.13
C GLU A 134 -14.29 -1.51 -10.88
N LEU A 135 -13.12 -1.73 -10.32
CA LEU A 135 -12.69 -1.03 -9.09
C LEU A 135 -12.60 0.49 -9.29
N LEU A 136 -12.19 0.94 -10.47
CA LEU A 136 -11.97 2.36 -10.76
C LEU A 136 -13.16 3.04 -11.42
N GLN A 137 -14.21 2.29 -11.79
CA GLN A 137 -15.39 2.83 -12.46
C GLN A 137 -16.12 3.85 -11.59
N ASP A 138 -16.34 3.53 -10.34
CA ASP A 138 -17.03 4.39 -9.39
C ASP A 138 -16.26 5.69 -9.12
N MET A 139 -14.95 5.64 -9.25
CA MET A 139 -14.10 6.81 -9.03
C MET A 139 -14.08 7.75 -10.24
N ARG A 140 -14.24 7.22 -11.45
CA ARG A 140 -14.36 8.04 -12.67
C ARG A 140 -15.70 8.74 -12.76
N GLN A 141 -16.73 8.17 -12.18
CA GLN A 141 -18.05 8.79 -12.09
C GLN A 141 -18.09 9.89 -11.02
N GLY A 142 -16.96 10.14 -10.40
CA GLY A 142 -16.55 11.30 -9.61
C GLY A 142 -17.66 12.17 -9.08
N LYS A 143 -18.52 11.62 -8.26
CA LYS A 143 -19.29 12.47 -7.39
C LYS A 143 -18.47 12.60 -6.11
N PRO A 144 -17.98 13.80 -5.82
CA PRO A 144 -17.56 14.07 -4.46
C PRO A 144 -18.75 13.72 -3.58
N ALA A 145 -18.51 12.88 -2.62
CA ALA A 145 -19.46 12.68 -1.56
C ALA A 145 -19.79 14.01 -0.92
#